data_fed9eb8d906549785a85c93c4d52b1fa
#
_entry.id   fed9eb8d906549785a85c93c4d52b1fa
#
_cell.length_a   1.000
_cell.length_b   1.000
_cell.length_c   1.000
_cell.angle_alpha   90.00
_cell.angle_beta   90.00
_cell.angle_gamma   90.00
#
_symmetry.space_group_name_H-M   'P 1'
#
loop_
_entity.id
_entity.type
_entity.pdbx_description
1 polymer ?
#
loop_
_entity_poly.entity_id
_entity_poly.type
_entity_poly.pdbx_seq_one_letter_code
_entity_poly.pdbx_strand_id
1 'polypeptide(L)'
;MVSSRIVDRVVGVALIIAAVGHLFGSFGKYAVGSTELVWAISASVLAILLAAINLLRVSRRDDKALAWICLAGCITWIALALAFNISIGNIFDPRGLTHAIVTAVLAYFSWRSATAGTTLERAAT
;
A
#
# COMPACT_ATOMS: atom_id res chain seq x y z
N MET A 1 -13.72 12.86 17.13
CA MET A 1 -12.47 12.74 16.33
C MET A 1 -12.28 11.29 15.92
N VAL A 2 -12.15 11.03 14.62
CA VAL A 2 -11.86 9.67 14.13
C VAL A 2 -10.47 9.28 14.61
N SER A 3 -10.35 8.11 15.25
CA SER A 3 -9.05 7.61 15.73
C SER A 3 -8.12 7.38 14.52
N SER A 4 -6.87 7.80 14.62
CA SER A 4 -5.85 7.55 13.60
C SER A 4 -5.72 6.07 13.22
N ARG A 5 -6.06 5.16 14.15
CA ARG A 5 -6.12 3.71 13.90
C ARG A 5 -7.21 3.30 12.92
N ILE A 6 -8.38 3.95 13.03
CA ILE A 6 -9.49 3.65 12.13
C ILE A 6 -9.11 4.11 10.72
N VAL A 7 -8.53 5.31 10.59
CA VAL A 7 -8.07 5.81 9.29
C VAL A 7 -7.03 4.86 8.68
N ASP A 8 -6.03 4.45 9.43
CA ASP A 8 -4.97 3.54 8.98
C ASP A 8 -5.54 2.20 8.49
N ARG A 9 -6.49 1.61 9.23
CA ARG A 9 -7.20 0.38 8.80
C ARG A 9 -8.05 0.60 7.55
N VAL A 10 -8.82 1.67 7.51
CA VAL A 10 -9.67 1.99 6.36
C VAL A 10 -8.83 2.15 5.10
N VAL A 11 -7.70 2.84 5.19
CA VAL A 11 -6.78 3.03 4.06
C VAL A 11 -6.14 1.70 3.62
N GLY A 12 -5.77 0.83 4.56
CA GLY A 12 -5.29 -0.52 4.22
C GLY A 12 -6.35 -1.35 3.48
N VAL A 13 -7.60 -1.30 3.93
CA VAL A 13 -8.72 -1.97 3.25
C VAL A 13 -8.99 -1.32 1.87
N ALA A 14 -8.90 0.00 1.76
CA ALA A 14 -9.05 0.70 0.49
C ALA A 14 -8.02 0.27 -0.55
N LEU A 15 -6.77 0.00 -0.13
CA LEU A 15 -5.73 -0.54 -1.02
C LEU A 15 -6.09 -1.95 -1.51
N ILE A 16 -6.66 -2.81 -0.65
CA ILE A 16 -7.16 -4.14 -1.07
C ILE A 16 -8.25 -3.99 -2.13
N ILE A 17 -9.23 -3.12 -1.90
CA ILE A 17 -10.34 -2.90 -2.84
C ILE A 17 -9.80 -2.39 -4.17
N ALA A 18 -8.87 -1.43 -4.17
CA ALA A 18 -8.24 -0.92 -5.38
C ALA A 18 -7.48 -2.02 -6.13
N ALA A 19 -6.72 -2.86 -5.42
CA ALA A 19 -5.97 -3.96 -6.02
C ALA A 19 -6.87 -5.05 -6.60
N VAL A 20 -7.99 -5.38 -5.93
CA VAL A 20 -9.00 -6.32 -6.44
C VAL A 20 -9.68 -5.74 -7.68
N GLY A 21 -10.04 -4.46 -7.66
CA GLY A 21 -10.59 -3.77 -8.83
C GLY A 21 -9.62 -3.79 -10.02
N HIS A 22 -8.32 -3.55 -9.78
CA HIS A 22 -7.28 -3.65 -10.80
C HIS A 22 -7.16 -5.07 -11.35
N LEU A 23 -7.21 -6.09 -10.48
CA LEU A 23 -7.17 -7.49 -10.88
C LEU A 23 -8.30 -7.83 -11.85
N PHE A 24 -9.54 -7.55 -11.48
CA PHE A 24 -10.70 -7.82 -12.34
C PHE A 24 -10.68 -7.00 -13.63
N GLY A 25 -10.31 -5.72 -13.56
CA GLY A 25 -10.18 -4.87 -14.74
C GLY A 25 -9.13 -5.38 -15.74
N SER A 26 -8.08 -6.02 -15.26
CA SER A 26 -7.01 -6.58 -16.09
C SER A 26 -7.50 -7.75 -16.96
N PHE A 27 -8.39 -8.61 -16.44
CA PHE A 27 -8.98 -9.69 -17.25
C PHE A 27 -9.87 -9.18 -18.39
N GLY A 28 -10.49 -8.01 -18.23
CA GLY A 28 -11.25 -7.38 -19.32
C GLY A 28 -10.38 -6.67 -20.35
N LYS A 29 -9.11 -6.38 -20.04
CA LYS A 29 -8.22 -5.59 -20.88
C LYS A 29 -7.17 -6.42 -21.62
N TYR A 30 -6.65 -7.48 -21.00
CA TYR A 30 -5.54 -8.26 -21.52
C TYR A 30 -5.97 -9.69 -21.85
N ALA A 31 -5.39 -10.25 -22.93
CA ALA A 31 -5.68 -11.62 -23.33
C ALA A 31 -5.18 -12.63 -22.30
N VAL A 32 -5.95 -13.69 -22.09
CA VAL A 32 -5.54 -14.80 -21.20
C VAL A 32 -4.24 -15.42 -21.75
N GLY A 33 -3.26 -15.58 -20.86
CA GLY A 33 -1.93 -16.09 -21.21
C GLY A 33 -0.94 -15.04 -21.72
N SER A 34 -1.36 -13.76 -21.85
CA SER A 34 -0.44 -12.69 -22.23
C SER A 34 0.51 -12.31 -21.07
N THR A 35 1.68 -11.83 -21.41
CA THR A 35 2.67 -11.32 -20.45
C THR A 35 2.10 -10.15 -19.65
N GLU A 36 1.34 -9.28 -20.29
CA GLU A 36 0.70 -8.12 -19.65
C GLU A 36 -0.30 -8.55 -18.57
N LEU A 37 -1.08 -9.60 -18.83
CA LEU A 37 -2.00 -10.14 -17.83
C LEU A 37 -1.25 -10.72 -16.63
N VAL A 38 -0.18 -11.48 -16.87
CA VAL A 38 0.67 -12.03 -15.80
C VAL A 38 1.23 -10.92 -14.92
N TRP A 39 1.78 -9.87 -15.51
CA TRP A 39 2.29 -8.72 -14.78
C TRP A 39 1.21 -7.97 -14.00
N ALA A 40 0.03 -7.79 -14.60
CA ALA A 40 -1.09 -7.12 -13.95
C ALA A 40 -1.62 -7.91 -12.74
N ILE A 41 -1.72 -9.24 -12.86
CA ILE A 41 -2.08 -10.13 -11.74
C ILE A 41 -1.02 -10.04 -10.64
N SER A 42 0.26 -10.12 -11.00
CA SER A 42 1.37 -10.04 -10.05
C SER A 42 1.36 -8.71 -9.28
N ALA A 43 1.12 -7.60 -9.96
CA ALA A 43 0.98 -6.29 -9.34
C ALA A 43 -0.20 -6.25 -8.36
N SER A 44 -1.36 -6.81 -8.73
CA SER A 44 -2.53 -6.87 -7.86
C SER A 44 -2.27 -7.69 -6.60
N VAL A 45 -1.65 -8.87 -6.74
CA VAL A 45 -1.27 -9.73 -5.61
C VAL A 45 -0.28 -9.00 -4.70
N LEU A 46 0.72 -8.34 -5.25
CA LEU A 46 1.70 -7.58 -4.48
C LEU A 46 1.06 -6.43 -3.70
N ALA A 47 0.12 -5.71 -4.31
CA ALA A 47 -0.63 -4.64 -3.62
C ALA A 47 -1.49 -5.19 -2.48
N ILE A 48 -2.14 -6.34 -2.67
CA ILE A 48 -2.92 -7.02 -1.61
C ILE A 48 -1.99 -7.45 -0.46
N LEU A 49 -0.84 -8.03 -0.75
CA LEU A 49 0.15 -8.41 0.27
C LEU A 49 0.67 -7.18 1.03
N LEU A 50 0.98 -6.09 0.32
CA LEU A 50 1.40 -4.83 0.94
C LEU A 50 0.31 -4.27 1.87
N ALA A 51 -0.95 -4.31 1.46
CA ALA A 51 -2.06 -3.92 2.29
C ALA A 51 -2.20 -4.82 3.53
N ALA A 52 -2.08 -6.14 3.35
CA ALA A 52 -2.18 -7.12 4.44
C ALA A 52 -1.10 -6.91 5.51
N ILE A 53 0.17 -6.71 5.12
CA ILE A 53 1.25 -6.44 6.07
C ILE A 53 1.08 -5.08 6.77
N ASN A 54 0.51 -4.07 6.10
CA ASN A 54 0.16 -2.80 6.73
C ASN A 54 -0.97 -2.97 7.77
N LEU A 55 -2.00 -3.77 7.47
CA LEU A 55 -3.06 -4.10 8.43
C LEU A 55 -2.51 -4.90 9.64
N LEU A 56 -1.56 -5.80 9.40
CA LEU A 56 -0.85 -6.51 10.46
C LEU A 56 -0.05 -5.54 11.36
N ARG A 57 0.63 -4.55 10.77
CA ARG A 57 1.35 -3.50 11.49
C ARG A 57 0.42 -2.73 12.45
N VAL A 58 -0.82 -2.44 12.05
CA VAL A 58 -1.79 -1.73 12.92
C VAL A 58 -2.09 -2.52 14.20
N SER A 59 -2.03 -3.85 14.15
CA SER A 59 -2.24 -4.71 15.33
C SER A 59 -0.95 -4.98 16.12
N ARG A 60 0.25 -4.79 15.49
CA ARG A 60 1.57 -5.02 16.09
C ARG A 60 2.37 -3.72 16.21
N ARG A 61 1.91 -2.81 17.07
CA ARG A 61 2.41 -1.42 17.13
C ARG A 61 3.85 -1.26 17.57
N ASP A 62 4.32 -2.15 18.43
CA ASP A 62 5.66 -2.09 18.99
C ASP A 62 6.68 -2.81 18.08
N ASP A 63 6.23 -3.42 16.98
CA ASP A 63 7.07 -4.08 15.99
C ASP A 63 7.63 -3.03 15.00
N LYS A 64 8.75 -2.41 15.40
CA LYS A 64 9.44 -1.41 14.57
C LYS A 64 9.98 -2.00 13.28
N ALA A 65 10.43 -3.26 13.30
CA ALA A 65 10.94 -3.93 12.11
C ALA A 65 9.84 -4.08 11.06
N LEU A 66 8.65 -4.54 11.47
CA LEU A 66 7.49 -4.60 10.60
C LEU A 66 7.11 -3.23 10.05
N ALA A 67 7.17 -2.17 10.88
CA ALA A 67 6.86 -0.82 10.44
C ALA A 67 7.83 -0.30 9.38
N TRP A 68 9.13 -0.58 9.50
CA TRP A 68 10.14 -0.24 8.50
C TRP A 68 9.95 -1.03 7.20
N ILE A 69 9.61 -2.32 7.27
CA ILE A 69 9.28 -3.14 6.10
C ILE A 69 8.06 -2.57 5.36
N CYS A 70 7.01 -2.22 6.10
CA CYS A 70 5.82 -1.58 5.52
C CYS A 70 6.16 -0.25 4.85
N LEU A 71 6.98 0.60 5.47
CA LEU A 71 7.39 1.87 4.89
C LEU A 71 8.16 1.68 3.59
N ALA A 72 9.16 0.80 3.59
CA ALA A 72 9.94 0.48 2.39
C ALA A 72 9.05 -0.06 1.26
N GLY A 73 8.14 -0.98 1.57
CA GLY A 73 7.17 -1.51 0.61
C GLY A 73 6.25 -0.43 0.04
N CYS A 74 5.77 0.48 0.88
CA CYS A 74 4.93 1.60 0.43
C CYS A 74 5.70 2.54 -0.50
N ILE A 75 6.93 2.91 -0.18
CA ILE A 75 7.77 3.78 -1.02
C ILE A 75 8.02 3.11 -2.38
N THR A 76 8.36 1.83 -2.38
CA THR A 76 8.56 1.06 -3.62
C THR A 76 7.28 1.02 -4.45
N TRP A 77 6.13 0.79 -3.83
CA TRP A 77 4.86 0.74 -4.54
C TRP A 77 4.45 2.08 -5.15
N ILE A 78 4.68 3.19 -4.44
CA ILE A 78 4.46 4.54 -4.98
C ILE A 78 5.33 4.77 -6.23
N ALA A 79 6.62 4.41 -6.15
CA ALA A 79 7.53 4.55 -7.29
C ALA A 79 7.06 3.72 -8.50
N LEU A 80 6.60 2.49 -8.30
CA LEU A 80 6.06 1.64 -9.36
C LEU A 80 4.76 2.20 -9.95
N ALA A 81 3.84 2.70 -9.12
CA ALA A 81 2.60 3.31 -9.59
C ALA A 81 2.84 4.57 -10.43
N LEU A 82 3.79 5.41 -10.03
CA LEU A 82 4.20 6.59 -10.81
C LEU A 82 4.94 6.20 -12.08
N ALA A 83 5.82 5.21 -12.03
CA ALA A 83 6.51 4.68 -13.22
C ALA A 83 5.50 4.12 -14.24
N PHE A 84 4.45 3.42 -13.78
CA PHE A 84 3.34 2.99 -14.64
C PHE A 84 2.69 4.19 -15.34
N ASN A 85 2.32 5.24 -14.61
CA ASN A 85 1.71 6.44 -15.20
C ASN A 85 2.61 7.11 -16.23
N ILE A 86 3.92 7.16 -15.96
CA ILE A 86 4.90 7.69 -16.92
C ILE A 86 4.97 6.81 -18.17
N SER A 87 5.00 5.48 -18.00
CA SER A 87 5.13 4.53 -19.13
C SER A 87 3.96 4.57 -20.11
N ILE A 88 2.76 4.90 -19.61
CA ILE A 88 1.56 5.06 -20.46
C ILE A 88 1.40 6.49 -21.01
N GLY A 89 2.35 7.39 -20.73
CA GLY A 89 2.32 8.78 -21.19
C GLY A 89 1.26 9.66 -20.49
N ASN A 90 0.68 9.21 -19.39
CA ASN A 90 -0.33 9.96 -18.63
C ASN A 90 -0.01 9.96 -17.14
N ILE A 91 0.76 10.94 -16.69
CA ILE A 91 1.18 11.07 -15.29
C ILE A 91 -0.02 11.22 -14.31
N PHE A 92 -1.15 11.69 -14.81
CA PHE A 92 -2.39 11.88 -14.03
C PHE A 92 -3.39 10.73 -14.19
N ASP A 93 -2.96 9.59 -14.71
CA ASP A 93 -3.86 8.43 -14.82
C ASP A 93 -4.41 8.04 -13.43
N PRO A 94 -5.74 7.99 -13.26
CA PRO A 94 -6.36 7.77 -11.96
C PRO A 94 -6.03 6.41 -11.36
N ARG A 95 -5.67 5.40 -12.18
CA ARG A 95 -5.31 4.06 -11.69
C ARG A 95 -4.02 4.13 -10.88
N GLY A 96 -2.95 4.69 -11.44
CA GLY A 96 -1.68 4.84 -10.72
C GLY A 96 -1.77 5.86 -9.61
N LEU A 97 -2.45 7.00 -9.80
CA LEU A 97 -2.62 8.03 -8.76
C LEU A 97 -3.39 7.51 -7.54
N THR A 98 -4.47 6.75 -7.73
CA THR A 98 -5.22 6.16 -6.60
C THR A 98 -4.31 5.26 -5.77
N HIS A 99 -3.55 4.38 -6.41
CA HIS A 99 -2.59 3.53 -5.72
C HIS A 99 -1.50 4.35 -5.01
N ALA A 100 -0.93 5.35 -5.65
CA ALA A 100 0.11 6.20 -5.07
C ALA A 100 -0.39 6.98 -3.85
N ILE A 101 -1.57 7.60 -3.93
CA ILE A 101 -2.15 8.40 -2.83
C ILE A 101 -2.49 7.51 -1.63
N VAL A 102 -3.21 6.42 -1.85
CA VAL A 102 -3.59 5.48 -0.78
C VAL A 102 -2.34 4.93 -0.09
N THR A 103 -1.34 4.56 -0.87
CA THR A 103 -0.09 4.02 -0.32
C THR A 103 0.76 5.08 0.37
N ALA A 104 0.72 6.35 -0.07
CA ALA A 104 1.40 7.45 0.63
C ALA A 104 0.84 7.68 2.04
N VAL A 105 -0.47 7.53 2.23
CA VAL A 105 -1.07 7.58 3.57
C VAL A 105 -0.60 6.41 4.43
N LEU A 106 -0.52 5.19 3.88
CA LEU A 106 0.04 4.02 4.59
C LEU A 106 1.52 4.21 4.92
N ALA A 107 2.31 4.80 4.01
CA ALA A 107 3.71 5.15 4.25
C ALA A 107 3.85 6.11 5.45
N TYR A 108 3.02 7.13 5.52
CA TYR A 108 2.99 8.06 6.64
C TYR A 108 2.73 7.36 7.97
N PHE A 109 1.72 6.49 8.04
CA PHE A 109 1.43 5.73 9.27
C PHE A 109 2.54 4.73 9.61
N SER A 110 3.16 4.11 8.61
CA SER A 110 4.29 3.21 8.80
C SER A 110 5.50 3.94 9.36
N TRP A 111 5.84 5.10 8.81
CA TRP A 111 6.90 5.97 9.32
C TRP A 111 6.64 6.39 10.77
N ARG A 112 5.43 6.85 11.10
CA ARG A 112 5.06 7.18 12.47
C ARG A 112 5.22 5.99 13.44
N SER A 113 4.83 4.79 13.01
CA SER A 113 4.99 3.57 13.83
C SER A 113 6.46 3.20 14.01
N ALA A 114 7.28 3.35 12.97
CA ALA A 114 8.70 3.03 13.00
C ALA A 114 9.50 3.98 13.91
N THR A 115 9.09 5.27 13.98
CA THR A 115 9.80 6.32 14.73
C THR A 115 9.21 6.60 16.11
N ALA A 116 8.04 6.05 16.45
CA ALA A 116 7.45 6.21 17.77
C ALA A 116 8.31 5.53 18.85
N GLY A 117 8.44 6.17 20.03
CA GLY A 117 9.04 5.54 21.21
C GLY A 117 8.28 4.26 21.61
N THR A 118 8.98 3.29 22.18
CA THR A 118 8.36 2.07 22.69
C THR A 118 7.42 2.39 23.86
N THR A 119 6.46 1.51 24.13
CA THR A 119 5.54 1.68 25.28
C THR A 119 6.30 1.75 26.60
N LEU A 120 7.43 1.04 26.70
CA LEU A 120 8.31 1.06 27.88
C LEU A 120 9.04 2.41 28.04
N GLU A 121 9.53 3.00 26.95
CA GLU A 121 10.17 4.33 26.98
C GLU A 121 9.17 5.42 27.39
N ARG A 122 7.90 5.32 26.97
CA ARG A 122 6.84 6.28 27.34
C ARG A 122 6.38 6.14 28.79
N ALA A 123 6.52 4.96 29.40
CA ALA A 123 6.17 4.73 30.81
C ALA A 123 7.28 5.19 31.75
N ALA A 124 8.49 5.44 31.26
CA ALA A 124 9.66 5.88 32.03
C ALA A 124 9.86 7.42 32.04
N THR A 125 9.06 8.16 31.26
CA THR A 125 9.02 9.63 31.23
C THR A 125 7.76 10.19 31.87
#